data_da78a218b4328c669c3f05f5f8dc9aa3
#
_entry.id   da78a218b4328c669c3f05f5f8dc9aa3
#
_cell.length_a   1.000
_cell.length_b   1.000
_cell.length_c   1.000
_cell.angle_alpha   90.00
_cell.angle_beta   90.00
_cell.angle_gamma   90.00
#
_symmetry.space_group_name_H-M   'P 1'
#
loop_
_entity.id
_entity.type
_entity.pdbx_description
1 polymer ?
#
loop_
_entity_poly.entity_id
_entity_poly.type
_entity_poly.pdbx_seq_one_letter_code
_entity_poly.pdbx_strand_id
1 'polypeptide(L)'
;MTATERPVRTYPFGPPEGLNLNPTYARLRTEPLVKVEMPYGGVAWLATRYEDVKFVLADLRFSRAEAVGKDVPRVMPPIEQETSILSMDPPEHSRLRKLVAKAFTARHIERLRPRTQAIIDELLDEMIAAGSPADLAESLSWPLPITVICELLGVPVEDRDRFRVWTDQLLSLADAEIQQTEQARANLDAYLAELIARRRVEPTDDLLG
;
A
#
# COMPACT_ATOMS: atom_id res chain seq x y z
N MET A 1 -17.80 24.54 33.67
CA MET A 1 -16.79 24.87 32.65
C MET A 1 -17.24 24.20 31.39
N THR A 2 -17.87 24.95 30.49
CA THR A 2 -18.29 24.46 29.17
C THR A 2 -17.04 24.15 28.32
N ALA A 3 -16.85 22.88 28.00
CA ALA A 3 -15.82 22.47 27.05
C ALA A 3 -16.12 23.17 25.70
N THR A 4 -15.29 24.12 25.34
CA THR A 4 -15.37 24.78 24.02
C THR A 4 -15.15 23.67 22.99
N GLU A 5 -16.22 23.30 22.29
CA GLU A 5 -16.10 22.33 21.18
C GLU A 5 -15.11 22.91 20.16
N ARG A 6 -13.99 22.23 20.02
CA ARG A 6 -12.99 22.61 19.03
C ARG A 6 -13.56 22.39 17.63
N PRO A 7 -13.38 23.34 16.70
CA PRO A 7 -13.93 23.20 15.37
C PRO A 7 -13.36 21.96 14.68
N VAL A 8 -14.23 21.17 14.09
CA VAL A 8 -13.85 20.03 13.24
C VAL A 8 -13.19 20.59 11.98
N ARG A 9 -12.03 20.06 11.63
CA ARG A 9 -11.26 20.49 10.45
C ARG A 9 -11.44 19.48 9.34
N THR A 10 -11.58 19.93 8.11
CA THR A 10 -11.64 19.05 6.94
C THR A 10 -10.26 18.42 6.69
N TYR A 11 -10.24 17.12 6.42
CA TYR A 11 -9.06 16.36 6.06
C TYR A 11 -9.23 15.81 4.62
N PRO A 12 -8.17 15.73 3.81
CA PRO A 12 -6.79 16.18 4.04
C PRO A 12 -6.62 17.72 4.07
N PHE A 13 -5.52 18.19 4.64
CA PHE A 13 -5.26 19.64 4.82
C PHE A 13 -4.77 20.36 3.55
N GLY A 14 -5.00 19.80 2.39
CA GLY A 14 -4.51 20.29 1.12
C GLY A 14 -3.19 19.67 0.68
N PRO A 15 -2.77 19.95 -0.57
CA PRO A 15 -1.58 19.35 -1.14
C PRO A 15 -0.30 19.83 -0.42
N PRO A 16 0.78 19.03 -0.46
CA PRO A 16 2.08 19.48 0.01
C PRO A 16 2.63 20.59 -0.90
N GLU A 17 3.46 21.47 -0.34
CA GLU A 17 4.22 22.45 -1.11
C GLU A 17 5.61 21.87 -1.45
N GLY A 18 5.74 21.31 -2.64
CA GLY A 18 6.95 20.57 -3.03
C GLY A 18 7.17 19.36 -2.12
N LEU A 19 8.31 19.27 -1.45
CA LEU A 19 8.64 18.19 -0.51
C LEU A 19 8.19 18.48 0.94
N ASN A 20 7.57 19.62 1.21
CA ASN A 20 7.17 20.01 2.55
C ASN A 20 5.74 19.53 2.84
N LEU A 21 5.56 18.90 3.98
CA LEU A 21 4.23 18.59 4.49
C LEU A 21 3.47 19.89 4.80
N ASN A 22 2.13 19.85 4.66
CA ASN A 22 1.29 20.96 5.04
C ASN A 22 1.60 21.41 6.49
N PRO A 23 1.84 22.71 6.75
CA PRO A 23 2.22 23.24 8.06
C PRO A 23 1.23 22.92 9.18
N THR A 24 -0.01 22.60 8.82
CA THR A 24 -1.04 22.19 9.79
C THR A 24 -0.62 20.96 10.59
N TYR A 25 0.08 19.99 9.98
CA TYR A 25 0.56 18.82 10.71
C TYR A 25 1.53 19.18 11.84
N ALA A 26 2.44 20.13 11.61
CA ALA A 26 3.37 20.60 12.64
C ALA A 26 2.63 21.24 13.83
N ARG A 27 1.61 22.04 13.55
CA ARG A 27 0.77 22.65 14.59
C ARG A 27 -0.02 21.60 15.37
N LEU A 28 -0.57 20.60 14.69
CA LEU A 28 -1.37 19.55 15.33
C LEU A 28 -0.55 18.65 16.26
N ARG A 29 0.76 18.52 16.06
CA ARG A 29 1.65 17.77 16.97
C ARG A 29 1.73 18.37 18.39
N THR A 30 1.29 19.60 18.59
CA THR A 30 1.19 20.21 19.92
C THR A 30 -0.08 19.76 20.68
N GLU A 31 -1.02 19.12 19.98
CA GLU A 31 -2.28 18.62 20.51
C GLU A 31 -2.28 17.08 20.54
N PRO A 32 -2.87 16.40 21.55
CA PRO A 32 -2.83 14.95 21.63
C PRO A 32 -3.64 14.28 20.51
N LEU A 33 -4.90 14.69 20.32
CA LEU A 33 -5.79 14.19 19.27
C LEU A 33 -6.67 15.33 18.79
N VAL A 34 -6.99 15.32 17.50
CA VAL A 34 -7.82 16.35 16.86
C VAL A 34 -8.96 15.67 16.11
N LYS A 35 -10.18 16.22 16.20
CA LYS A 35 -11.29 15.79 15.36
C LYS A 35 -11.14 16.36 13.96
N VAL A 36 -11.27 15.49 12.97
CA VAL A 36 -11.25 15.86 11.55
C VAL A 36 -12.44 15.23 10.85
N GLU A 37 -12.98 15.94 9.87
CA GLU A 37 -13.97 15.41 8.95
C GLU A 37 -13.25 14.75 7.77
N MET A 38 -13.49 13.47 7.60
CA MET A 38 -12.88 12.67 6.56
C MET A 38 -13.66 12.82 5.24
N PRO A 39 -13.05 12.58 4.08
CA PRO A 39 -13.75 12.59 2.80
C PRO A 39 -14.96 11.66 2.75
N TYR A 40 -14.89 10.54 3.46
CA TYR A 40 -15.95 9.54 3.56
C TYR A 40 -16.16 9.11 5.01
N GLY A 41 -17.40 8.75 5.37
CA GLY A 41 -17.74 8.13 6.66
C GLY A 41 -17.73 9.07 7.86
N GLY A 42 -17.60 10.39 7.65
CA GLY A 42 -17.78 11.40 8.70
C GLY A 42 -16.54 11.70 9.53
N VAL A 43 -16.72 11.97 10.83
CA VAL A 43 -15.68 12.52 11.70
C VAL A 43 -14.81 11.43 12.33
N ALA A 44 -13.49 11.64 12.29
CA ALA A 44 -12.49 10.78 12.92
C ALA A 44 -11.62 11.55 13.94
N TRP A 45 -10.87 10.80 14.75
CA TRP A 45 -9.78 11.33 15.54
C TRP A 45 -8.46 11.18 14.76
N LEU A 46 -7.75 12.27 14.57
CA LEU A 46 -6.43 12.31 13.94
C LEU A 46 -5.34 12.34 15.01
N ALA A 47 -4.48 11.31 14.99
CA ALA A 47 -3.26 11.24 15.79
C ALA A 47 -2.07 11.70 14.94
N THR A 48 -1.34 12.73 15.40
CA THR A 48 -0.17 13.29 14.68
C THR A 48 1.13 13.17 15.47
N ARG A 49 1.08 12.88 16.77
CA ARG A 49 2.27 12.69 17.60
C ARG A 49 2.75 11.24 17.50
N TYR A 50 4.04 11.04 17.48
CA TYR A 50 4.65 9.71 17.39
C TYR A 50 4.12 8.73 18.42
N GLU A 51 4.02 9.16 19.71
CA GLU A 51 3.58 8.29 20.79
C GLU A 51 2.12 7.85 20.64
N ASP A 52 1.24 8.76 20.18
CA ASP A 52 -0.17 8.43 19.96
C ASP A 52 -0.33 7.47 18.78
N VAL A 53 0.40 7.72 17.68
CA VAL A 53 0.40 6.83 16.50
C VAL A 53 0.94 5.45 16.86
N LYS A 54 2.07 5.38 17.58
CA LYS A 54 2.65 4.14 18.06
C LYS A 54 1.68 3.37 18.95
N PHE A 55 1.00 4.06 19.85
CA PHE A 55 0.00 3.46 20.72
C PHE A 55 -1.17 2.86 19.94
N VAL A 56 -1.78 3.63 19.01
CA VAL A 56 -2.91 3.17 18.19
C VAL A 56 -2.53 1.97 17.33
N LEU A 57 -1.31 1.96 16.77
CA LEU A 57 -0.86 0.85 15.91
C LEU A 57 -0.48 -0.42 16.67
N ALA A 58 -0.20 -0.33 17.97
CA ALA A 58 0.26 -1.46 18.78
C ALA A 58 -0.80 -2.05 19.71
N ASP A 59 -1.79 -1.27 20.09
CA ASP A 59 -2.79 -1.67 21.08
C ASP A 59 -3.94 -2.45 20.45
N LEU A 60 -4.15 -3.68 20.87
CA LEU A 60 -5.16 -4.62 20.34
C LEU A 60 -6.62 -4.17 20.51
N ARG A 61 -6.87 -3.09 21.26
CA ARG A 61 -8.21 -2.49 21.38
C ARG A 61 -8.61 -1.75 20.09
N PHE A 62 -7.65 -1.38 19.24
CA PHE A 62 -7.91 -0.80 17.94
C PHE A 62 -8.00 -1.92 16.90
N SER A 63 -9.21 -2.19 16.46
CA SER A 63 -9.53 -3.29 15.55
C SER A 63 -9.60 -2.79 14.10
N ARG A 64 -8.96 -3.51 13.19
CA ARG A 64 -9.14 -3.35 11.74
C ARG A 64 -10.36 -4.11 11.25
N ALA A 65 -10.58 -5.32 11.77
CA ALA A 65 -11.68 -6.18 11.37
C ALA A 65 -13.05 -5.56 11.69
N GLU A 66 -13.16 -4.84 12.80
CA GLU A 66 -14.40 -4.14 13.18
C GLU A 66 -14.81 -3.00 12.23
N ALA A 67 -13.91 -2.52 11.38
CA ALA A 67 -14.19 -1.50 10.37
C ALA A 67 -14.71 -2.08 9.04
N VAL A 68 -14.50 -3.38 8.81
CA VAL A 68 -14.88 -4.04 7.54
C VAL A 68 -16.39 -4.06 7.38
N GLY A 69 -16.88 -3.65 6.21
CA GLY A 69 -18.31 -3.62 5.89
C GLY A 69 -19.12 -2.54 6.61
N LYS A 70 -18.46 -1.66 7.37
CA LYS A 70 -19.11 -0.54 8.07
C LYS A 70 -18.81 0.78 7.40
N ASP A 71 -19.76 1.72 7.49
CA ASP A 71 -19.52 3.09 7.08
C ASP A 71 -18.75 3.84 8.16
N VAL A 72 -17.41 3.71 8.10
CA VAL A 72 -16.48 4.34 9.04
C VAL A 72 -15.67 5.43 8.35
N PRO A 73 -15.14 6.41 9.10
CA PRO A 73 -14.33 7.49 8.56
C PRO A 73 -13.10 6.98 7.81
N ARG A 74 -12.89 7.44 6.56
CA ARG A 74 -11.79 6.99 5.68
C ARG A 74 -11.41 8.03 4.64
N VAL A 75 -10.21 7.90 4.11
CA VAL A 75 -9.68 8.80 3.06
C VAL A 75 -10.13 8.36 1.67
N MET A 76 -10.26 7.04 1.45
CA MET A 76 -10.62 6.45 0.16
C MET A 76 -12.10 6.04 0.12
N PRO A 77 -12.70 5.92 -1.07
CA PRO A 77 -14.04 5.35 -1.20
C PRO A 77 -14.15 3.96 -0.54
N PRO A 78 -15.35 3.54 -0.15
CA PRO A 78 -15.55 2.19 0.39
C PRO A 78 -15.23 1.15 -0.68
N ILE A 79 -14.38 0.19 -0.34
CA ILE A 79 -14.17 -1.00 -1.15
C ILE A 79 -15.05 -2.10 -0.53
N GLU A 80 -15.99 -2.62 -1.32
CA GLU A 80 -16.82 -3.74 -0.87
C GLU A 80 -15.93 -4.97 -0.65
N GLN A 81 -15.92 -5.51 0.57
CA GLN A 81 -15.25 -6.72 1.01
C GLN A 81 -13.71 -6.71 0.95
N GLU A 82 -13.10 -6.17 1.97
CA GLU A 82 -11.67 -6.42 2.21
C GLU A 82 -11.46 -7.77 2.93
N THR A 83 -11.16 -8.83 2.19
CA THR A 83 -10.64 -10.09 2.73
C THR A 83 -9.11 -10.11 2.84
N SER A 84 -8.50 -8.95 2.89
CA SER A 84 -7.05 -8.78 2.97
C SER A 84 -6.53 -9.05 4.38
N ILE A 85 -5.30 -9.55 4.49
CA ILE A 85 -4.59 -9.66 5.77
C ILE A 85 -4.48 -8.29 6.48
N LEU A 86 -4.53 -7.18 5.74
CA LEU A 86 -4.49 -5.82 6.28
C LEU A 86 -5.77 -5.42 7.00
N SER A 87 -6.88 -6.11 6.76
CA SER A 87 -8.18 -5.86 7.38
C SER A 87 -8.56 -6.89 8.45
N MET A 88 -7.60 -7.70 8.88
CA MET A 88 -7.81 -8.74 9.90
C MET A 88 -7.17 -8.37 11.23
N ASP A 89 -7.72 -8.94 12.30
CA ASP A 89 -7.16 -8.91 13.64
C ASP A 89 -6.67 -10.32 14.08
N PRO A 90 -5.88 -10.43 15.15
CA PRO A 90 -5.61 -11.73 15.78
C PRO A 90 -6.92 -12.40 16.25
N PRO A 91 -7.04 -13.74 16.10
CA PRO A 91 -5.98 -14.70 15.76
C PRO A 91 -5.77 -14.92 14.26
N GLU A 92 -6.72 -14.57 13.36
CA GLU A 92 -6.68 -14.83 11.92
C GLU A 92 -5.49 -14.15 11.26
N HIS A 93 -5.29 -12.87 11.53
CA HIS A 93 -4.11 -12.13 11.09
C HIS A 93 -2.82 -12.85 11.46
N SER A 94 -2.69 -13.27 12.72
CA SER A 94 -1.49 -13.94 13.22
C SER A 94 -1.24 -15.28 12.52
N ARG A 95 -2.30 -16.01 12.20
CA ARG A 95 -2.23 -17.28 11.48
C ARG A 95 -1.71 -17.08 10.05
N LEU A 96 -2.30 -16.17 9.30
CA LEU A 96 -1.90 -15.90 7.92
C LEU A 96 -0.50 -15.30 7.85
N ARG A 97 -0.20 -14.33 8.74
CA ARG A 97 1.12 -13.70 8.77
C ARG A 97 2.24 -14.70 9.04
N LYS A 98 2.01 -15.71 9.89
CA LYS A 98 3.02 -16.80 10.12
C LYS A 98 3.32 -17.61 8.87
N LEU A 99 2.34 -17.83 7.99
CA LEU A 99 2.56 -18.53 6.73
C LEU A 99 3.47 -17.72 5.81
N VAL A 100 3.12 -16.45 5.61
CA VAL A 100 3.85 -15.54 4.73
C VAL A 100 5.25 -15.22 5.28
N ALA A 101 5.40 -15.06 6.61
CA ALA A 101 6.67 -14.71 7.23
C ALA A 101 7.81 -15.71 6.95
N LYS A 102 7.49 -16.97 6.66
CA LYS A 102 8.48 -17.98 6.29
C LYS A 102 9.19 -17.66 4.97
N ALA A 103 8.49 -17.02 4.05
CA ALA A 103 9.03 -16.60 2.76
C ALA A 103 9.85 -15.29 2.85
N PHE A 104 9.58 -14.44 3.86
CA PHE A 104 10.24 -13.14 4.06
C PHE A 104 11.31 -13.20 5.18
N THR A 105 12.14 -14.23 5.18
CA THR A 105 13.26 -14.30 6.11
C THR A 105 14.41 -13.38 5.67
N ALA A 106 15.23 -12.91 6.62
CA ALA A 106 16.40 -12.06 6.29
C ALA A 106 17.30 -12.73 5.23
N ARG A 107 17.50 -14.05 5.30
CA ARG A 107 18.28 -14.79 4.32
C ARG A 107 17.64 -14.77 2.91
N HIS A 108 16.32 -14.84 2.80
CA HIS A 108 15.60 -14.73 1.53
C HIS A 108 15.74 -13.33 0.93
N ILE A 109 15.55 -12.30 1.75
CA ILE A 109 15.70 -10.90 1.34
C ILE A 109 17.13 -10.62 0.85
N GLU A 110 18.15 -11.10 1.55
CA GLU A 110 19.55 -10.92 1.10
C GLU A 110 19.83 -11.58 -0.26
N ARG A 111 19.16 -12.68 -0.60
CA ARG A 111 19.31 -13.31 -1.93
C ARG A 111 18.75 -12.47 -3.07
N LEU A 112 17.81 -11.56 -2.79
CA LEU A 112 17.27 -10.64 -3.80
C LEU A 112 18.25 -9.52 -4.16
N ARG A 113 19.22 -9.20 -3.28
CA ARG A 113 20.16 -8.08 -3.46
C ARG A 113 20.90 -8.09 -4.80
N PRO A 114 21.57 -9.20 -5.22
CA PRO A 114 22.28 -9.22 -6.50
C PRO A 114 21.36 -9.01 -7.69
N ARG A 115 20.16 -9.59 -7.66
CA ARG A 115 19.20 -9.43 -8.75
C ARG A 115 18.60 -8.03 -8.78
N THR A 116 18.26 -7.46 -7.61
CA THR A 116 17.82 -6.07 -7.50
C THR A 116 18.88 -5.11 -8.05
N GLN A 117 20.17 -5.36 -7.75
CA GLN A 117 21.26 -4.55 -8.30
C GLN A 117 21.31 -4.64 -9.83
N ALA A 118 21.20 -5.83 -10.39
CA ALA A 118 21.17 -6.01 -11.84
C ALA A 118 20.01 -5.28 -12.50
N ILE A 119 18.81 -5.32 -11.90
CA ILE A 119 17.64 -4.56 -12.40
C ILE A 119 17.92 -3.07 -12.36
N ILE A 120 18.55 -2.56 -11.28
CA ILE A 120 18.91 -1.14 -11.18
C ILE A 120 19.89 -0.77 -12.29
N ASP A 121 20.91 -1.59 -12.52
CA ASP A 121 21.93 -1.33 -13.53
C ASP A 121 21.30 -1.32 -14.93
N GLU A 122 20.43 -2.28 -15.26
CA GLU A 122 19.64 -2.34 -16.50
C GLU A 122 18.81 -1.06 -16.71
N LEU A 123 18.04 -0.64 -15.69
CA LEU A 123 17.19 0.57 -15.77
C LEU A 123 17.99 1.85 -15.91
N LEU A 124 19.16 1.95 -15.23
CA LEU A 124 20.04 3.10 -15.35
C LEU A 124 20.70 3.17 -16.74
N ASP A 125 21.11 2.04 -17.30
CA ASP A 125 21.66 1.99 -18.66
C ASP A 125 20.64 2.42 -19.69
N GLU A 126 19.38 1.97 -19.57
CA GLU A 126 18.26 2.40 -20.44
C GLU A 126 18.01 3.92 -20.29
N MET A 127 17.99 4.44 -19.06
CA MET A 127 17.80 5.86 -18.79
C MET A 127 18.92 6.71 -19.39
N ILE A 128 20.18 6.26 -19.28
CA ILE A 128 21.36 6.93 -19.87
C ILE A 128 21.27 6.89 -21.39
N ALA A 129 20.90 5.77 -21.99
CA ALA A 129 20.77 5.62 -23.43
C ALA A 129 19.64 6.49 -24.03
N ALA A 130 18.56 6.72 -23.28
CA ALA A 130 17.49 7.63 -23.67
C ALA A 130 17.90 9.10 -23.67
N GLY A 131 18.95 9.47 -22.95
CA GLY A 131 19.52 10.83 -22.91
C GLY A 131 18.88 11.76 -21.89
N SER A 132 19.35 12.98 -21.84
CA SER A 132 18.92 14.02 -20.90
C SER A 132 17.97 15.02 -21.58
N PRO A 133 16.92 15.53 -20.87
CA PRO A 133 16.56 15.18 -19.49
C PRO A 133 15.84 13.84 -19.37
N ALA A 134 15.97 13.14 -18.25
CA ALA A 134 15.25 11.91 -17.95
C ALA A 134 14.35 12.09 -16.73
N ASP A 135 13.17 11.46 -16.74
CA ASP A 135 12.28 11.38 -15.59
C ASP A 135 12.69 10.20 -14.70
N LEU A 136 13.19 10.50 -13.50
CA LEU A 136 13.66 9.50 -12.55
C LEU A 136 12.52 8.61 -12.04
N ALA A 137 11.30 9.16 -11.91
CA ALA A 137 10.17 8.41 -11.46
C ALA A 137 9.79 7.34 -12.50
N GLU A 138 9.64 7.72 -13.74
CA GLU A 138 9.28 6.83 -14.85
C GLU A 138 10.41 5.85 -15.19
N SER A 139 11.66 6.29 -15.14
CA SER A 139 12.79 5.47 -15.57
C SER A 139 13.30 4.50 -14.49
N LEU A 140 13.12 4.80 -13.21
CA LEU A 140 13.68 4.01 -12.12
C LEU A 140 12.69 3.71 -11.00
N SER A 141 12.05 4.77 -10.42
CA SER A 141 11.32 4.63 -9.15
C SER A 141 10.07 3.77 -9.28
N TRP A 142 9.40 3.79 -10.42
CA TRP A 142 8.25 2.97 -10.73
C TRP A 142 8.61 1.56 -11.22
N PRO A 143 9.47 1.37 -12.23
CA PRO A 143 9.73 0.05 -12.78
C PRO A 143 10.49 -0.86 -11.81
N LEU A 144 11.38 -0.33 -10.98
CA LEU A 144 12.20 -1.13 -10.07
C LEU A 144 11.37 -1.99 -9.10
N PRO A 145 10.51 -1.43 -8.24
CA PRO A 145 9.74 -2.24 -7.29
C PRO A 145 8.77 -3.21 -7.98
N ILE A 146 8.17 -2.82 -9.10
CA ILE A 146 7.26 -3.67 -9.87
C ILE A 146 8.01 -4.87 -10.43
N THR A 147 9.19 -4.66 -11.02
CA THR A 147 10.02 -5.76 -11.53
C THR A 147 10.44 -6.70 -10.41
N VAL A 148 10.88 -6.17 -9.28
CA VAL A 148 11.27 -6.99 -8.11
C VAL A 148 10.10 -7.81 -7.58
N ILE A 149 8.89 -7.23 -7.43
CA ILE A 149 7.73 -7.98 -6.95
C ILE A 149 7.27 -9.03 -7.97
N CYS A 150 7.31 -8.72 -9.27
CA CYS A 150 6.99 -9.67 -10.32
C CYS A 150 7.92 -10.88 -10.30
N GLU A 151 9.23 -10.66 -10.15
CA GLU A 151 10.20 -11.77 -10.03
C GLU A 151 10.01 -12.56 -8.73
N LEU A 152 9.73 -11.89 -7.61
CA LEU A 152 9.47 -12.54 -6.33
C LEU A 152 8.23 -13.45 -6.39
N LEU A 153 7.18 -13.02 -7.11
CA LEU A 153 5.95 -13.80 -7.30
C LEU A 153 6.02 -14.80 -8.46
N GLY A 154 7.11 -14.78 -9.22
CA GLY A 154 7.25 -15.62 -10.41
C GLY A 154 6.32 -15.24 -11.54
N VAL A 155 5.98 -13.95 -11.68
CA VAL A 155 5.20 -13.41 -12.80
C VAL A 155 6.03 -13.48 -14.08
N PRO A 156 5.56 -14.15 -15.14
CA PRO A 156 6.24 -14.21 -16.44
C PRO A 156 6.53 -12.81 -17.00
N VAL A 157 7.63 -12.66 -17.74
CA VAL A 157 8.06 -11.36 -18.28
C VAL A 157 6.99 -10.74 -19.18
N GLU A 158 6.33 -11.58 -20.00
CA GLU A 158 5.25 -11.20 -20.90
C GLU A 158 3.99 -10.66 -20.21
N ASP A 159 3.80 -10.98 -18.93
CA ASP A 159 2.64 -10.54 -18.14
C ASP A 159 2.92 -9.30 -17.29
N ARG A 160 4.18 -8.85 -17.19
CA ARG A 160 4.59 -7.76 -16.28
C ARG A 160 3.90 -6.43 -16.57
N ASP A 161 3.70 -6.11 -17.85
CA ASP A 161 3.00 -4.87 -18.23
C ASP A 161 1.54 -4.88 -17.78
N ARG A 162 0.85 -6.01 -17.93
CA ARG A 162 -0.54 -6.16 -17.44
C ARG A 162 -0.60 -6.07 -15.94
N PHE A 163 0.31 -6.76 -15.24
CA PHE A 163 0.42 -6.72 -13.78
C PHE A 163 0.68 -5.30 -13.28
N ARG A 164 1.58 -4.56 -13.96
CA ARG A 164 1.85 -3.15 -13.67
C ARG A 164 0.59 -2.30 -13.77
N VAL A 165 -0.14 -2.37 -14.88
CA VAL A 165 -1.37 -1.57 -15.08
C VAL A 165 -2.37 -1.80 -13.96
N TRP A 166 -2.60 -3.04 -13.56
CA TRP A 166 -3.54 -3.36 -12.47
C TRP A 166 -3.05 -2.86 -11.12
N THR A 167 -1.76 -3.02 -10.82
CA THR A 167 -1.19 -2.53 -9.54
C THR A 167 -1.18 -1.02 -9.45
N ASP A 168 -0.88 -0.32 -10.53
CA ASP A 168 -0.92 1.14 -10.59
C ASP A 168 -2.35 1.66 -10.33
N GLN A 169 -3.36 1.04 -10.92
CA GLN A 169 -4.78 1.39 -10.69
C GLN A 169 -5.22 1.13 -9.23
N LEU A 170 -4.73 0.05 -8.61
CA LEU A 170 -5.04 -0.27 -7.22
C LEU A 170 -4.35 0.65 -6.20
N LEU A 171 -3.14 1.13 -6.52
CA LEU A 171 -2.32 1.97 -5.64
C LEU A 171 -2.52 3.47 -5.89
N SER A 172 -3.18 3.84 -6.98
CA SER A 172 -3.47 5.24 -7.28
C SER A 172 -4.40 5.83 -6.22
N LEU A 173 -3.94 6.89 -5.57
CA LEU A 173 -4.74 7.71 -4.65
C LEU A 173 -5.45 8.87 -5.38
N ALA A 174 -5.19 9.03 -6.67
CA ALA A 174 -5.88 9.99 -7.52
C ALA A 174 -7.31 9.51 -7.80
N ASP A 175 -8.17 10.41 -8.28
CA ASP A 175 -9.60 10.23 -8.58
C ASP A 175 -9.91 9.11 -9.60
N ALA A 176 -9.27 7.94 -9.43
CA ALA A 176 -9.59 6.75 -10.19
C ALA A 176 -11.06 6.41 -9.95
N GLU A 177 -11.82 6.28 -11.02
CA GLU A 177 -13.18 5.81 -10.93
C GLU A 177 -13.21 4.49 -10.16
N ILE A 178 -14.08 4.38 -9.16
CA ILE A 178 -14.24 3.18 -8.30
C ILE A 178 -14.33 1.92 -9.16
N GLN A 179 -15.04 1.98 -10.28
CA GLN A 179 -15.17 0.90 -11.26
C GLN A 179 -13.83 0.40 -11.82
N GLN A 180 -12.89 1.32 -12.11
CA GLN A 180 -11.57 0.93 -12.63
C GLN A 180 -10.73 0.20 -11.58
N THR A 181 -10.81 0.64 -10.34
CA THR A 181 -10.12 0.00 -9.21
C THR A 181 -10.68 -1.41 -8.94
N GLU A 182 -12.02 -1.56 -8.95
CA GLU A 182 -12.68 -2.87 -8.78
C GLU A 182 -12.34 -3.83 -9.93
N GLN A 183 -12.33 -3.35 -11.17
CA GLN A 183 -11.96 -4.18 -12.32
C GLN A 183 -10.49 -4.59 -12.27
N ALA A 184 -9.58 -3.67 -11.90
CA ALA A 184 -8.16 -3.97 -11.72
C ALA A 184 -7.94 -5.03 -10.64
N ARG A 185 -8.66 -4.93 -9.52
CA ARG A 185 -8.64 -5.93 -8.45
C ARG A 185 -9.11 -7.29 -8.95
N ALA A 186 -10.26 -7.35 -9.61
CA ALA A 186 -10.81 -8.60 -10.14
C ALA A 186 -9.85 -9.27 -11.14
N ASN A 187 -9.22 -8.48 -12.02
CA ASN A 187 -8.24 -8.97 -12.98
C ASN A 187 -6.98 -9.53 -12.28
N LEU A 188 -6.48 -8.81 -11.28
CA LEU A 188 -5.30 -9.23 -10.51
C LEU A 188 -5.58 -10.50 -9.70
N ASP A 189 -6.74 -10.58 -9.04
CA ASP A 189 -7.15 -11.76 -8.27
C ASP A 189 -7.29 -12.99 -9.16
N ALA A 190 -7.93 -12.86 -10.33
CA ALA A 190 -8.07 -13.94 -11.30
C ALA A 190 -6.69 -14.40 -11.81
N TYR A 191 -5.82 -13.46 -12.18
CA TYR A 191 -4.48 -13.76 -12.64
C TYR A 191 -3.64 -14.49 -11.58
N LEU A 192 -3.66 -14.00 -10.33
CA LEU A 192 -2.93 -14.65 -9.24
C LEU A 192 -3.49 -16.04 -8.91
N ALA A 193 -4.81 -16.23 -9.01
CA ALA A 193 -5.42 -17.55 -8.83
C ALA A 193 -4.92 -18.55 -9.89
N GLU A 194 -4.84 -18.13 -11.16
CA GLU A 194 -4.28 -18.95 -12.24
C GLU A 194 -2.79 -19.24 -12.04
N LEU A 195 -2.02 -18.24 -11.63
CA LEU A 195 -0.59 -18.40 -11.35
C LEU A 195 -0.36 -19.41 -10.21
N ILE A 196 -1.12 -19.31 -9.13
CA ILE A 196 -1.08 -20.25 -8.00
C ILE A 196 -1.48 -21.66 -8.46
N ALA A 197 -2.51 -21.79 -9.30
CA ALA A 197 -2.90 -23.10 -9.83
C ALA A 197 -1.79 -23.74 -10.66
N ARG A 198 -1.10 -22.98 -11.50
CA ARG A 198 0.08 -23.45 -12.25
C ARG A 198 1.21 -23.90 -11.33
N ARG A 199 1.54 -23.10 -10.28
CA ARG A 199 2.60 -23.43 -9.32
C ARG A 199 2.32 -24.70 -8.49
N ARG A 200 1.06 -25.03 -8.25
CA ARG A 200 0.67 -26.29 -7.61
C ARG A 200 0.97 -27.51 -8.46
N VAL A 201 0.96 -27.36 -9.77
CA VAL A 201 1.28 -28.44 -10.72
C VAL A 201 2.78 -28.48 -11.03
N GLU A 202 3.38 -27.31 -11.21
CA GLU A 202 4.80 -27.11 -11.53
C GLU A 202 5.42 -26.13 -10.54
N PRO A 203 5.89 -26.61 -9.36
CA PRO A 203 6.55 -25.77 -8.38
C PRO A 203 7.82 -25.13 -8.91
N THR A 204 8.06 -23.87 -8.55
CA THR A 204 9.24 -23.08 -8.91
C THR A 204 9.89 -22.48 -7.67
N ASP A 205 11.11 -21.96 -7.78
CA ASP A 205 11.83 -21.33 -6.65
C ASP A 205 11.43 -19.84 -6.53
N ASP A 206 10.12 -19.55 -6.56
CA ASP A 206 9.54 -18.25 -6.29
C ASP A 206 8.63 -18.30 -5.04
N LEU A 207 8.01 -17.16 -4.69
CA LEU A 207 7.17 -17.05 -3.47
C LEU A 207 5.92 -17.93 -3.52
N LEU A 208 5.40 -18.21 -4.70
CA LEU A 208 4.16 -18.97 -4.91
C LEU A 208 4.40 -20.46 -5.14
N GLY A 209 5.62 -20.86 -5.51
CA GLY A 209 6.08 -22.25 -5.67
C GLY A 209 6.60 -22.84 -4.38
#